data_aef3b61dc32ef3471a14bc9616390955
#
_entry.id   aef3b61dc32ef3471a14bc9616390955
#
_cell.length_a   1.000
_cell.length_b   1.000
_cell.length_c   1.000
_cell.angle_alpha   90.00
_cell.angle_beta   90.00
_cell.angle_gamma   90.00
#
_symmetry.space_group_name_H-M   'P 1'
#
loop_
_entity.id
_entity.type
_entity.pdbx_description
1 polymer ?
#
loop_
_entity_poly.entity_id
_entity_poly.type
_entity_poly.pdbx_seq_one_letter_code
_entity_poly.pdbx_strand_id
1 'polypeptide(L)'
;AKGTVKGVPESMAGYWANNISVIDLTLAQHNGKWLVADGKAVLRPIYDAENKKATTESDAELTALLKPVHEATREFVAQPIGKATDNMYSYLALLQDDPTIQIVNQAQKAYVEKVAPSVAAMAGLPILSAGAPFKAGGRKNDPTGYTEVNKGELTFRNAADLYLYPNTLVVVKATGEELKEWL
;
A
#
# COMPACT_ATOMS: atom_id res chain seq x y z
N ALA A 1 14.56 -15.29 -22.68
CA ALA A 1 13.28 -16.01 -22.54
C ALA A 1 12.20 -15.28 -23.33
N LYS A 2 11.25 -16.01 -23.95
CA LYS A 2 10.15 -15.40 -24.75
C LYS A 2 9.00 -14.86 -23.90
N GLY A 3 9.04 -15.00 -22.58
CA GLY A 3 7.93 -14.64 -21.69
C GLY A 3 6.66 -15.45 -21.97
N THR A 4 6.81 -16.78 -22.07
CA THR A 4 5.69 -17.67 -22.36
C THR A 4 5.51 -18.72 -21.26
N VAL A 5 4.25 -19.05 -20.95
CA VAL A 5 3.86 -20.16 -20.08
C VAL A 5 3.07 -21.16 -20.93
N LYS A 6 3.56 -22.40 -21.03
CA LYS A 6 2.98 -23.45 -21.90
C LYS A 6 2.75 -22.98 -23.37
N GLY A 7 3.66 -22.13 -23.87
CA GLY A 7 3.57 -21.59 -25.24
C GLY A 7 2.68 -20.35 -25.38
N VAL A 8 1.98 -19.93 -24.36
CA VAL A 8 1.15 -18.71 -24.36
C VAL A 8 2.00 -17.53 -23.85
N PRO A 9 2.08 -16.40 -24.57
CA PRO A 9 2.74 -15.21 -24.07
C PRO A 9 2.02 -14.65 -22.84
N GLU A 10 2.77 -14.48 -21.77
CA GLU A 10 2.26 -13.90 -20.53
C GLU A 10 3.18 -12.78 -20.04
N SER A 11 2.59 -11.76 -19.45
CA SER A 11 3.34 -10.65 -18.88
C SER A 11 2.61 -10.05 -17.69
N MET A 12 3.39 -9.69 -16.66
CA MET A 12 2.89 -8.97 -15.49
C MET A 12 3.72 -7.69 -15.33
N ALA A 13 3.08 -6.54 -15.48
CA ALA A 13 3.73 -5.23 -15.44
C ALA A 13 4.21 -4.80 -14.04
N GLY A 14 3.86 -5.55 -12.99
CA GLY A 14 4.16 -5.19 -11.61
C GLY A 14 3.10 -4.25 -11.03
N TYR A 15 3.54 -3.26 -10.27
CA TYR A 15 2.67 -2.33 -9.55
C TYR A 15 3.14 -0.88 -9.74
N TRP A 16 2.25 0.07 -9.43
CA TRP A 16 2.52 1.52 -9.52
C TRP A 16 3.06 1.99 -10.88
N ALA A 17 2.62 1.33 -11.95
CA ALA A 17 3.03 1.64 -13.32
C ALA A 17 4.56 1.60 -13.56
N ASN A 18 5.30 0.77 -12.80
CA ASN A 18 6.76 0.70 -12.93
C ASN A 18 7.24 0.04 -14.23
N ASN A 19 6.36 -0.68 -14.92
CA ASN A 19 6.66 -1.28 -16.22
C ASN A 19 5.46 -1.17 -17.17
N ILE A 20 5.75 -1.23 -18.45
CA ILE A 20 4.78 -1.49 -19.51
C ILE A 20 4.98 -2.90 -20.01
N SER A 21 3.91 -3.71 -20.03
CA SER A 21 3.90 -5.01 -20.71
C SER A 21 3.63 -4.84 -22.20
N VAL A 22 4.47 -5.42 -23.02
CA VAL A 22 4.29 -5.49 -24.48
C VAL A 22 4.22 -6.95 -24.88
N ILE A 23 3.12 -7.35 -25.52
CA ILE A 23 2.95 -8.69 -26.08
C ILE A 23 2.83 -8.56 -27.59
N ASP A 24 3.82 -9.10 -28.33
CA ASP A 24 3.82 -9.17 -29.77
C ASP A 24 3.32 -10.55 -30.19
N LEU A 25 2.30 -10.59 -31.06
CA LEU A 25 1.75 -11.82 -31.60
C LEU A 25 1.99 -11.89 -33.12
N THR A 26 2.51 -13.01 -33.58
CA THR A 26 2.55 -13.33 -34.98
C THR A 26 1.32 -14.17 -35.34
N LEU A 27 0.53 -13.69 -36.29
CA LEU A 27 -0.69 -14.36 -36.73
C LEU A 27 -0.44 -15.05 -38.08
N ALA A 28 -0.99 -16.25 -38.26
CA ALA A 28 -1.05 -16.97 -39.50
C ALA A 28 -2.49 -17.33 -39.84
N GLN A 29 -2.83 -17.29 -41.13
CA GLN A 29 -4.15 -17.73 -41.61
C GLN A 29 -4.13 -19.22 -41.95
N HIS A 30 -5.05 -19.98 -41.38
CA HIS A 30 -5.24 -21.40 -41.70
C HIS A 30 -6.73 -21.67 -41.87
N ASN A 31 -7.10 -22.23 -43.05
CA ASN A 31 -8.51 -22.53 -43.43
C ASN A 31 -9.46 -21.35 -43.17
N GLY A 32 -9.07 -20.14 -43.56
CA GLY A 32 -9.86 -18.91 -43.40
C GLY A 32 -9.94 -18.36 -41.97
N LYS A 33 -9.24 -18.96 -40.98
CA LYS A 33 -9.18 -18.50 -39.60
C LYS A 33 -7.79 -18.01 -39.25
N TRP A 34 -7.72 -16.94 -38.50
CA TRP A 34 -6.46 -16.43 -37.93
C TRP A 34 -6.10 -17.21 -36.64
N LEU A 35 -4.88 -17.69 -36.59
CA LEU A 35 -4.30 -18.40 -35.45
C LEU A 35 -3.02 -17.72 -35.02
N VAL A 36 -2.70 -17.76 -33.74
CA VAL A 36 -1.42 -17.30 -33.21
C VAL A 36 -0.34 -18.32 -33.56
N ALA A 37 0.59 -17.95 -34.43
CA ALA A 37 1.70 -18.80 -34.88
C ALA A 37 2.93 -18.68 -33.95
N ASP A 38 3.17 -17.50 -33.40
CA ASP A 38 4.24 -17.24 -32.42
C ASP A 38 3.86 -16.02 -31.56
N GLY A 39 4.54 -15.87 -30.41
CA GLY A 39 4.36 -14.72 -29.53
C GLY A 39 5.51 -14.57 -28.56
N LYS A 40 5.75 -13.33 -28.17
CA LYS A 40 6.70 -13.00 -27.11
C LYS A 40 6.11 -11.91 -26.20
N ALA A 41 6.50 -11.93 -24.93
CA ALA A 41 6.18 -10.89 -23.97
C ALA A 41 7.46 -10.24 -23.45
N VAL A 42 7.45 -8.92 -23.34
CA VAL A 42 8.58 -8.11 -22.85
C VAL A 42 8.08 -7.08 -21.87
N LEU A 43 8.80 -6.88 -20.78
CA LEU A 43 8.60 -5.77 -19.87
C LEU A 43 9.50 -4.60 -20.26
N ARG A 44 8.94 -3.41 -20.30
CA ARG A 44 9.67 -2.15 -20.50
C ARG A 44 9.55 -1.33 -19.21
N PRO A 45 10.61 -1.26 -18.39
CA PRO A 45 10.59 -0.46 -17.17
C PRO A 45 10.59 1.04 -17.51
N ILE A 46 9.87 1.84 -16.75
CA ILE A 46 9.88 3.30 -16.86
C ILE A 46 11.00 3.93 -16.02
N TYR A 47 11.61 3.16 -15.14
CA TYR A 47 12.68 3.58 -14.25
C TYR A 47 13.76 2.51 -14.15
N ASP A 48 15.00 2.91 -14.33
CA ASP A 48 16.19 2.08 -14.14
C ASP A 48 16.65 2.23 -12.66
N ALA A 49 16.40 1.20 -11.87
CA ALA A 49 16.71 1.21 -10.44
C ALA A 49 18.22 1.16 -10.14
N GLU A 50 19.02 0.57 -11.03
CA GLU A 50 20.48 0.47 -10.86
C GLU A 50 21.13 1.84 -11.07
N ASN A 51 20.75 2.52 -12.15
CA ASN A 51 21.29 3.83 -12.50
C ASN A 51 20.49 5.00 -11.90
N LYS A 52 19.41 4.71 -11.16
CA LYS A 52 18.54 5.69 -10.50
C LYS A 52 18.01 6.78 -11.44
N LYS A 53 17.60 6.40 -12.64
CA LYS A 53 17.10 7.35 -13.64
C LYS A 53 15.86 6.83 -14.37
N ALA A 54 15.05 7.77 -14.86
CA ALA A 54 13.94 7.44 -15.75
C ALA A 54 14.48 6.88 -17.09
N THR A 55 13.79 5.90 -17.66
CA THR A 55 14.12 5.30 -18.96
C THR A 55 13.47 6.05 -20.11
N THR A 56 12.54 6.94 -19.82
CA THR A 56 11.86 7.81 -20.77
C THR A 56 11.56 9.15 -20.12
N GLU A 57 11.41 10.19 -20.91
CA GLU A 57 10.99 11.50 -20.43
C GLU A 57 9.49 11.51 -20.12
N SER A 58 9.09 12.39 -19.20
CA SER A 58 7.68 12.62 -18.90
C SER A 58 7.01 13.35 -20.08
N ASP A 59 5.81 12.90 -20.43
CA ASP A 59 4.98 13.60 -21.42
C ASP A 59 4.58 14.98 -20.88
N ALA A 60 4.87 16.04 -21.66
CA ALA A 60 4.67 17.42 -21.22
C ALA A 60 3.19 17.79 -21.11
N GLU A 61 2.35 17.27 -22.01
CA GLU A 61 0.90 17.53 -22.01
C GLU A 61 0.22 16.86 -20.81
N LEU A 62 0.53 15.58 -20.57
CA LEU A 62 0.03 14.87 -19.41
C LEU A 62 0.52 15.47 -18.10
N THR A 63 1.77 15.92 -18.05
CA THR A 63 2.32 16.61 -16.88
C THR A 63 1.57 17.90 -16.58
N ALA A 64 1.30 18.70 -17.61
CA ALA A 64 0.54 19.95 -17.45
C ALA A 64 -0.92 19.69 -17.02
N LEU A 65 -1.56 18.65 -17.59
CA LEU A 65 -2.92 18.27 -17.26
C LEU A 65 -3.06 17.81 -15.80
N LEU A 66 -2.09 17.02 -15.31
CA LEU A 66 -2.13 16.45 -13.96
C LEU A 66 -1.61 17.39 -12.87
N LYS A 67 -0.86 18.44 -13.24
CA LYS A 67 -0.23 19.36 -12.30
C LYS A 67 -1.21 19.95 -11.27
N PRO A 68 -2.39 20.49 -11.63
CA PRO A 68 -3.31 21.08 -10.65
C PRO A 68 -3.77 20.07 -9.59
N VAL A 69 -4.10 18.82 -10.01
CA VAL A 69 -4.53 17.76 -9.09
C VAL A 69 -3.38 17.33 -8.19
N HIS A 70 -2.17 17.24 -8.74
CA HIS A 70 -0.98 16.89 -7.97
C HIS A 70 -0.66 17.93 -6.90
N GLU A 71 -0.71 19.22 -7.25
CA GLU A 71 -0.47 20.33 -6.32
C GLU A 71 -1.53 20.38 -5.21
N ALA A 72 -2.82 20.28 -5.57
CA ALA A 72 -3.91 20.22 -4.60
C ALA A 72 -3.76 19.02 -3.64
N THR A 73 -3.34 17.86 -4.14
CA THR A 73 -3.06 16.69 -3.31
C THR A 73 -1.92 16.97 -2.33
N ARG A 74 -0.84 17.58 -2.79
CA ARG A 74 0.30 17.93 -1.92
C ARG A 74 -0.09 18.90 -0.82
N GLU A 75 -0.88 19.91 -1.14
CA GLU A 75 -1.42 20.86 -0.17
C GLU A 75 -2.33 20.16 0.85
N PHE A 76 -3.22 19.30 0.39
CA PHE A 76 -4.12 18.55 1.26
C PHE A 76 -3.35 17.67 2.25
N VAL A 77 -2.39 16.88 1.78
CA VAL A 77 -1.65 15.98 2.67
C VAL A 77 -0.66 16.69 3.60
N ALA A 78 -0.35 17.96 3.32
CA ALA A 78 0.47 18.81 4.18
C ALA A 78 -0.33 19.51 5.29
N GLN A 79 -1.67 19.41 5.30
CA GLN A 79 -2.48 20.05 6.34
C GLN A 79 -2.18 19.47 7.72
N PRO A 80 -1.99 20.34 8.73
CA PRO A 80 -1.73 19.89 10.09
C PRO A 80 -2.97 19.23 10.71
N ILE A 81 -2.77 18.11 11.39
CA ILE A 81 -3.82 17.34 12.07
C ILE A 81 -3.58 17.19 13.57
N GLY A 82 -2.40 17.54 14.05
CA GLY A 82 -2.05 17.42 15.47
C GLY A 82 -0.57 17.63 15.74
N LYS A 83 -0.12 17.15 16.89
CA LYS A 83 1.30 17.23 17.30
C LYS A 83 1.72 15.93 17.98
N ALA A 84 2.92 15.45 17.67
CA ALA A 84 3.59 14.39 18.39
C ALA A 84 4.49 14.98 19.48
N THR A 85 4.43 14.45 20.68
CA THR A 85 5.30 14.85 21.81
C THR A 85 6.67 14.20 21.75
N ASP A 86 6.79 13.10 20.99
CA ASP A 86 8.03 12.38 20.76
C ASP A 86 8.04 11.72 19.37
N ASN A 87 9.18 11.15 18.97
CA ASN A 87 9.34 10.43 17.70
C ASN A 87 8.60 9.08 17.76
N MET A 88 8.01 8.69 16.63
CA MET A 88 7.41 7.37 16.44
C MET A 88 8.05 6.71 15.21
N TYR A 89 8.89 5.68 15.45
CA TYR A 89 9.61 4.95 14.41
C TYR A 89 9.30 3.47 14.49
N SER A 90 8.99 2.83 13.39
CA SER A 90 8.60 1.42 13.32
C SER A 90 9.77 0.43 13.24
N TYR A 91 10.98 0.85 13.63
CA TYR A 91 12.19 0.02 13.54
C TYR A 91 12.11 -1.30 14.31
N LEU A 92 11.40 -1.30 15.44
CA LEU A 92 11.27 -2.46 16.32
C LEU A 92 9.83 -3.03 16.35
N ALA A 93 8.95 -2.58 15.45
CA ALA A 93 7.53 -2.93 15.47
C ALA A 93 7.22 -4.43 15.32
N LEU A 94 8.17 -5.24 14.82
CA LEU A 94 8.06 -6.70 14.74
C LEU A 94 8.64 -7.43 15.97
N LEU A 95 9.30 -6.71 16.88
CA LEU A 95 10.05 -7.33 17.98
C LEU A 95 9.50 -6.96 19.35
N GLN A 96 8.85 -5.81 19.47
CA GLN A 96 8.35 -5.29 20.74
C GLN A 96 7.18 -4.35 20.52
N ASP A 97 6.58 -3.91 21.63
CA ASP A 97 5.61 -2.84 21.63
C ASP A 97 6.19 -1.56 21.02
N ASP A 98 5.45 -0.94 20.12
CA ASP A 98 5.96 0.11 19.23
C ASP A 98 4.95 1.26 19.10
N PRO A 99 5.40 2.53 19.23
CA PRO A 99 4.50 3.68 19.22
C PRO A 99 3.74 3.85 17.90
N THR A 100 4.26 3.37 16.76
CA THR A 100 3.56 3.44 15.47
C THR A 100 2.36 2.50 15.42
N ILE A 101 2.42 1.34 16.09
CA ILE A 101 1.31 0.41 16.22
C ILE A 101 0.36 0.85 17.32
N GLN A 102 0.87 1.34 18.44
CA GLN A 102 0.07 1.82 19.54
C GLN A 102 -0.85 2.97 19.14
N ILE A 103 -0.38 3.95 18.40
CA ILE A 103 -1.22 5.08 17.96
C ILE A 103 -2.37 4.62 17.04
N VAL A 104 -2.12 3.64 16.17
CA VAL A 104 -3.13 3.04 15.29
C VAL A 104 -4.18 2.29 16.13
N ASN A 105 -3.74 1.43 17.07
CA ASN A 105 -4.63 0.69 17.95
C ASN A 105 -5.48 1.63 18.82
N GLN A 106 -4.88 2.70 19.34
CA GLN A 106 -5.59 3.70 20.14
C GLN A 106 -6.63 4.45 19.30
N ALA A 107 -6.31 4.81 18.06
CA ALA A 107 -7.24 5.48 17.16
C ALA A 107 -8.45 4.58 16.81
N GLN A 108 -8.21 3.31 16.51
CA GLN A 108 -9.26 2.32 16.25
C GLN A 108 -10.16 2.15 17.48
N LYS A 109 -9.55 1.96 18.66
CA LYS A 109 -10.26 1.80 19.91
C LYS A 109 -11.11 3.04 20.24
N ALA A 110 -10.54 4.23 20.15
CA ALA A 110 -11.24 5.49 20.43
C ALA A 110 -12.45 5.71 19.49
N TYR A 111 -12.31 5.33 18.22
CA TYR A 111 -13.43 5.38 17.29
C TYR A 111 -14.55 4.40 17.68
N VAL A 112 -14.21 3.16 18.03
CA VAL A 112 -15.18 2.14 18.43
C VAL A 112 -15.85 2.53 19.75
N GLU A 113 -15.12 3.03 20.73
CA GLU A 113 -15.66 3.53 22.01
C GLU A 113 -16.69 4.65 21.78
N LYS A 114 -16.48 5.51 20.80
CA LYS A 114 -17.42 6.59 20.45
C LYS A 114 -18.74 6.05 19.88
N VAL A 115 -18.69 4.96 19.09
CA VAL A 115 -19.89 4.41 18.45
C VAL A 115 -20.54 3.27 19.24
N ALA A 116 -19.81 2.59 20.11
CA ALA A 116 -20.28 1.45 20.91
C ALA A 116 -21.57 1.73 21.71
N PRO A 117 -21.77 2.90 22.32
CA PRO A 117 -23.00 3.20 23.07
C PRO A 117 -24.28 3.11 22.21
N SER A 118 -24.18 3.29 20.91
CA SER A 118 -25.31 3.17 19.96
C SER A 118 -25.55 1.73 19.49
N VAL A 119 -24.69 0.76 19.87
CA VAL A 119 -24.74 -0.63 19.41
C VAL A 119 -24.97 -1.56 20.60
N ALA A 120 -26.21 -2.01 20.78
CA ALA A 120 -26.60 -2.84 21.94
C ALA A 120 -25.73 -4.10 22.11
N ALA A 121 -25.25 -4.69 21.03
CA ALA A 121 -24.38 -5.88 21.06
C ALA A 121 -22.99 -5.63 21.67
N MET A 122 -22.58 -4.37 21.83
CA MET A 122 -21.29 -3.97 22.41
C MET A 122 -21.41 -3.56 23.89
N ALA A 123 -22.62 -3.47 24.43
CA ALA A 123 -22.85 -2.98 25.77
C ALA A 123 -22.11 -3.81 26.84
N GLY A 124 -21.29 -3.15 27.65
CA GLY A 124 -20.55 -3.76 28.76
C GLY A 124 -19.39 -4.67 28.35
N LEU A 125 -19.05 -4.77 27.08
CA LEU A 125 -17.91 -5.56 26.62
C LEU A 125 -16.63 -4.71 26.58
N PRO A 126 -15.47 -5.28 26.96
CA PRO A 126 -14.19 -4.61 26.78
C PRO A 126 -13.85 -4.49 25.30
N ILE A 127 -13.31 -3.34 24.91
CA ILE A 127 -12.88 -3.07 23.54
C ILE A 127 -11.37 -3.26 23.47
N LEU A 128 -10.94 -4.24 22.67
CA LEU A 128 -9.55 -4.51 22.34
C LEU A 128 -9.31 -4.08 20.89
N SER A 129 -8.07 -3.77 20.56
CA SER A 129 -7.65 -3.46 19.21
C SER A 129 -6.41 -4.26 18.85
N ALA A 130 -6.37 -4.76 17.62
CA ALA A 130 -5.21 -5.43 17.05
C ALA A 130 -4.77 -4.68 15.80
N GLY A 131 -3.47 -4.50 15.65
CA GLY A 131 -2.85 -3.88 14.50
C GLY A 131 -1.57 -4.60 14.12
N ALA A 132 -1.19 -4.48 12.86
CA ALA A 132 0.08 -4.98 12.34
C ALA A 132 0.83 -3.84 11.64
N PRO A 133 2.17 -3.83 11.68
CA PRO A 133 2.94 -2.81 10.99
C PRO A 133 2.88 -3.01 9.47
N PHE A 134 2.65 -1.92 8.73
CA PHE A 134 2.74 -1.94 7.27
C PHE A 134 4.18 -1.78 6.77
N LYS A 135 4.96 -0.96 7.47
CA LYS A 135 6.34 -0.62 7.17
C LYS A 135 7.21 -0.94 8.40
N ALA A 136 7.83 -2.10 8.39
CA ALA A 136 8.71 -2.55 9.47
C ALA A 136 10.04 -3.11 8.93
N GLY A 137 10.44 -2.66 7.73
CA GLY A 137 11.67 -3.09 7.06
C GLY A 137 11.68 -4.56 6.62
N GLY A 138 12.85 -5.02 6.19
CA GLY A 138 13.11 -6.44 5.90
C GLY A 138 12.43 -7.02 4.65
N ARG A 139 11.63 -6.28 3.91
CA ARG A 139 11.03 -6.76 2.67
C ARG A 139 12.08 -6.84 1.57
N LYS A 140 12.01 -7.87 0.74
CA LYS A 140 12.97 -8.11 -0.35
C LYS A 140 13.18 -6.87 -1.26
N ASN A 141 12.11 -6.14 -1.56
CA ASN A 141 12.14 -4.98 -2.46
C ASN A 141 12.21 -3.64 -1.72
N ASP A 142 12.11 -3.65 -0.41
CA ASP A 142 12.13 -2.46 0.44
C ASP A 142 12.66 -2.82 1.84
N PRO A 143 13.95 -3.15 1.95
CA PRO A 143 14.54 -3.57 3.23
C PRO A 143 14.63 -2.44 4.25
N THR A 144 14.54 -1.20 3.82
CA THR A 144 14.63 0.02 4.63
C THR A 144 13.31 0.76 4.76
N GLY A 145 12.21 0.15 4.34
CA GLY A 145 10.87 0.75 4.40
C GLY A 145 10.32 0.76 5.82
N TYR A 146 10.60 1.82 6.55
CA TYR A 146 10.07 2.07 7.89
C TYR A 146 9.12 3.27 7.88
N THR A 147 8.21 3.33 8.86
CA THR A 147 7.48 4.55 9.19
C THR A 147 8.33 5.39 10.15
N GLU A 148 8.52 6.64 9.79
CA GLU A 148 9.30 7.61 10.57
C GLU A 148 8.50 8.89 10.75
N VAL A 149 7.88 9.02 11.92
CA VAL A 149 7.14 10.21 12.31
C VAL A 149 7.93 10.94 13.39
N ASN A 150 8.42 12.13 13.04
CA ASN A 150 9.22 12.94 13.96
C ASN A 150 8.32 13.69 14.95
N LYS A 151 8.88 13.99 16.12
CA LYS A 151 8.31 14.92 17.10
C LYS A 151 8.00 16.26 16.45
N GLY A 152 6.86 16.84 16.79
CA GLY A 152 6.43 18.13 16.29
C GLY A 152 5.06 18.10 15.63
N GLU A 153 4.85 18.94 14.64
CA GLU A 153 3.60 19.00 13.90
C GLU A 153 3.38 17.73 13.09
N LEU A 154 2.16 17.19 13.19
CA LEU A 154 1.70 16.06 12.39
C LEU A 154 0.80 16.55 11.27
N THR A 155 1.00 15.99 10.08
CA THR A 155 0.18 16.26 8.91
C THR A 155 -0.62 15.02 8.53
N PHE A 156 -1.59 15.20 7.63
CA PHE A 156 -2.32 14.07 7.06
C PHE A 156 -1.40 13.03 6.41
N ARG A 157 -0.28 13.47 5.84
CA ARG A 157 0.75 12.57 5.30
C ARG A 157 1.32 11.63 6.35
N ASN A 158 1.53 12.09 7.58
CA ASN A 158 2.02 11.24 8.67
C ASN A 158 0.99 10.16 9.03
N ALA A 159 -0.30 10.52 9.09
CA ALA A 159 -1.36 9.54 9.33
C ALA A 159 -1.45 8.49 8.20
N ALA A 160 -1.32 8.92 6.94
CA ALA A 160 -1.29 8.01 5.80
C ALA A 160 -0.04 7.10 5.77
N ASP A 161 1.09 7.55 6.35
CA ASP A 161 2.29 6.72 6.48
C ASP A 161 2.18 5.69 7.61
N LEU A 162 1.49 6.03 8.70
CA LEU A 162 1.17 5.10 9.79
C LEU A 162 0.17 4.03 9.37
N TYR A 163 -0.79 4.37 8.49
CA TYR A 163 -1.81 3.46 7.98
C TYR A 163 -2.02 3.65 6.47
N LEU A 164 -1.41 2.78 5.67
CA LEU A 164 -1.26 2.97 4.21
C LEU A 164 -2.53 2.74 3.39
N TYR A 165 -3.49 1.95 3.88
CA TYR A 165 -4.61 1.49 3.07
C TYR A 165 -5.95 1.98 3.62
N PRO A 166 -6.90 2.37 2.75
CA PRO A 166 -8.23 2.80 3.15
C PRO A 166 -9.12 1.59 3.51
N ASN A 167 -8.75 0.87 4.57
CA ASN A 167 -9.50 -0.28 5.05
C ASN A 167 -10.73 0.15 5.84
N THR A 168 -11.75 -0.71 5.85
CA THR A 168 -12.91 -0.56 6.73
C THR A 168 -12.60 -1.15 8.11
N LEU A 169 -12.91 -0.39 9.16
CA LEU A 169 -12.82 -0.89 10.53
C LEU A 169 -13.93 -1.90 10.78
N VAL A 170 -13.57 -3.09 11.22
CA VAL A 170 -14.48 -4.18 11.55
C VAL A 170 -14.35 -4.51 13.03
N VAL A 171 -15.48 -4.69 13.71
CA VAL A 171 -15.53 -5.13 15.10
C VAL A 171 -16.19 -6.50 15.16
N VAL A 172 -15.52 -7.43 15.81
CA VAL A 172 -16.02 -8.80 16.01
C VAL A 172 -16.18 -9.08 17.51
N LYS A 173 -17.22 -9.83 17.88
CA LYS A 173 -17.37 -10.33 19.24
C LYS A 173 -16.64 -11.67 19.33
N ALA A 174 -15.71 -11.78 20.25
CA ALA A 174 -14.93 -12.99 20.48
C ALA A 174 -14.89 -13.34 21.98
N THR A 175 -14.75 -14.60 22.29
CA THR A 175 -14.47 -15.12 23.64
C THR A 175 -12.97 -15.09 23.93
N GLY A 176 -12.59 -15.21 25.20
CA GLY A 176 -11.18 -15.31 25.58
C GLY A 176 -10.50 -16.59 25.00
N GLU A 177 -11.25 -17.67 24.81
CA GLU A 177 -10.74 -18.91 24.21
C GLU A 177 -10.43 -18.70 22.72
N GLU A 178 -11.35 -18.09 21.96
CA GLU A 178 -11.13 -17.74 20.55
C GLU A 178 -9.95 -16.80 20.36
N LEU A 179 -9.80 -15.79 21.23
CA LEU A 179 -8.63 -14.91 21.20
C LEU A 179 -7.33 -15.66 21.50
N LYS A 180 -7.34 -16.60 22.45
CA LYS A 180 -6.17 -17.42 22.77
C LYS A 180 -5.79 -18.35 21.62
N GLU A 181 -6.76 -18.90 20.88
CA GLU A 181 -6.51 -19.75 19.71
C GLU A 181 -5.94 -18.92 18.54
N TRP A 182 -6.37 -17.68 18.42
CA TRP A 182 -5.89 -16.78 17.36
C TRP A 182 -4.44 -16.29 17.58
N LEU A 183 -3.99 -16.11 18.84
CA LEU A 183 -2.64 -15.68 19.23
C LEU A 183 -1.65 -16.86 19.28
#